data_b89fcae762291bd7391ce1c80de9c487
#
_entry.id   b89fcae762291bd7391ce1c80de9c487
#
_cell.length_a   1.000
_cell.length_b   1.000
_cell.length_c   1.000
_cell.angle_alpha   90.00
_cell.angle_beta   90.00
_cell.angle_gamma   90.00
#
_symmetry.space_group_name_H-M   'P 1'
#
loop_
_entity.id
_entity.type
_entity.pdbx_description
1 polymer ?
#
loop_
_entity_poly.entity_id
_entity_poly.type
_entity_poly.pdbx_seq_one_letter_code
_entity_poly.pdbx_strand_id
1 'polypeptide(L)'
;MTLLGARFPRLASLPHVPLVQETPVERLSQASAETGADLWVKRDDLSADLYGGNKVRKLERLIGDARRQDCDVLVTTGAYGSHHSLATALFGRKWGFDVHLLLVPQPITHHVEENLRADLAVGAEVHQVARPALLPAQLATHIAGLKLRGRRPYRIPHGGSSPLGAVGYVEAGLELAGQIDRGEMPEPTAIHVALGSGGTAAGLAVGLAAAGL
;
A
#
# COMPACT_ATOMS: atom_id res chain seq x y z
N MET A 1 10.47 -1.21 -16.43
CA MET A 1 9.46 -0.26 -16.96
C MET A 1 8.12 -0.71 -16.41
N THR A 2 7.30 0.17 -15.84
CA THR A 2 5.99 -0.18 -15.29
C THR A 2 4.96 -0.43 -16.40
N LEU A 3 3.89 -1.19 -16.12
CA LEU A 3 2.79 -1.43 -17.09
C LEU A 3 2.16 -0.11 -17.53
N LEU A 4 1.94 0.81 -16.56
CA LEU A 4 1.42 2.14 -16.83
C LEU A 4 2.35 2.93 -17.76
N GLY A 5 3.66 2.91 -17.52
CA GLY A 5 4.65 3.60 -18.34
C GLY A 5 4.78 3.02 -19.74
N ALA A 6 4.61 1.70 -19.88
CA ALA A 6 4.58 1.03 -21.18
C ALA A 6 3.35 1.43 -22.00
N ARG A 7 2.18 1.47 -21.36
CA ARG A 7 0.92 1.83 -22.03
C ARG A 7 0.76 3.34 -22.25
N PHE A 8 1.26 4.15 -21.32
CA PHE A 8 1.18 5.62 -21.36
C PHE A 8 2.59 6.24 -21.17
N PRO A 9 3.39 6.42 -22.22
CA PRO A 9 4.78 6.88 -22.11
C PRO A 9 4.97 8.19 -21.33
N ARG A 10 3.98 9.09 -21.38
CA ARG A 10 4.00 10.34 -20.59
C ARG A 10 4.00 10.12 -19.07
N LEU A 11 3.57 8.95 -18.60
CA LEU A 11 3.51 8.57 -17.19
C LEU A 11 4.71 7.70 -16.76
N ALA A 12 5.62 7.37 -17.68
CA ALA A 12 6.79 6.53 -17.39
C ALA A 12 7.73 7.15 -16.35
N SER A 13 7.72 8.49 -16.22
CA SER A 13 8.53 9.23 -15.25
C SER A 13 7.91 9.31 -13.84
N LEU A 14 6.74 8.74 -13.63
CA LEU A 14 6.15 8.70 -12.29
C LEU A 14 7.06 7.92 -11.33
N PRO A 15 7.28 8.45 -10.11
CA PRO A 15 8.20 7.83 -9.17
C PRO A 15 7.73 6.44 -8.77
N HIS A 16 8.66 5.51 -8.69
CA HIS A 16 8.44 4.17 -8.17
C HIS A 16 9.75 3.55 -7.70
N VAL A 17 9.64 2.53 -6.86
CA VAL A 17 10.71 1.61 -6.49
C VAL A 17 10.18 0.18 -6.69
N PRO A 18 11.00 -0.81 -7.07
CA PRO A 18 10.52 -2.15 -7.33
C PRO A 18 10.21 -2.88 -6.01
N LEU A 19 8.96 -2.86 -5.59
CA LEU A 19 8.46 -3.59 -4.42
C LEU A 19 7.56 -4.74 -4.81
N VAL A 20 6.76 -4.55 -5.85
CA VAL A 20 5.65 -5.42 -6.22
C VAL A 20 6.06 -6.39 -7.33
N GLN A 21 5.67 -7.64 -7.16
CA GLN A 21 5.69 -8.65 -8.22
C GLN A 21 4.27 -8.89 -8.75
N GLU A 22 4.16 -9.43 -9.97
CA GLU A 22 2.87 -9.88 -10.51
C GLU A 22 2.27 -10.94 -9.59
N THR A 23 1.01 -10.74 -9.18
CA THR A 23 0.33 -11.66 -8.28
C THR A 23 -0.55 -12.63 -9.07
N PRO A 24 -0.62 -13.92 -8.69
CA PRO A 24 -1.46 -14.86 -9.39
C PRO A 24 -2.95 -14.55 -9.24
N VAL A 25 -3.72 -15.05 -10.19
CA VAL A 25 -5.18 -15.20 -10.10
C VAL A 25 -5.52 -16.67 -9.91
N GLU A 26 -6.38 -16.98 -8.97
CA GLU A 26 -6.70 -18.36 -8.59
C GLU A 26 -8.21 -18.55 -8.51
N ARG A 27 -8.71 -19.69 -9.04
CA ARG A 27 -10.12 -20.05 -8.90
C ARG A 27 -10.39 -20.60 -7.50
N LEU A 28 -11.39 -20.07 -6.83
CA LEU A 28 -11.86 -20.54 -5.52
C LEU A 28 -12.87 -21.67 -5.69
N SER A 29 -12.39 -22.88 -6.02
CA SER A 29 -13.23 -24.01 -6.42
C SER A 29 -14.29 -24.39 -5.38
N GLN A 30 -13.92 -24.44 -4.09
CA GLN A 30 -14.85 -24.75 -3.01
C GLN A 30 -15.92 -23.67 -2.87
N ALA A 31 -15.53 -22.40 -2.75
CA ALA A 31 -16.46 -21.29 -2.62
C ALA A 31 -17.37 -21.14 -3.86
N SER A 32 -16.83 -21.43 -5.05
CA SER A 32 -17.61 -21.46 -6.28
C SER A 32 -18.71 -22.55 -6.24
N ALA A 33 -18.36 -23.74 -5.76
CA ALA A 33 -19.33 -24.84 -5.63
C ALA A 33 -20.41 -24.55 -4.58
N GLU A 34 -20.05 -23.92 -3.48
CA GLU A 34 -20.98 -23.56 -2.39
C GLU A 34 -21.94 -22.44 -2.79
N THR A 35 -21.48 -21.47 -3.58
CA THR A 35 -22.28 -20.29 -3.94
C THR A 35 -22.98 -20.39 -5.29
N GLY A 36 -22.57 -21.30 -6.15
CA GLY A 36 -23.04 -21.41 -7.53
C GLY A 36 -22.51 -20.31 -8.45
N ALA A 37 -21.57 -19.48 -7.99
CA ALA A 37 -20.92 -18.44 -8.77
C ALA A 37 -19.48 -18.86 -9.10
N ASP A 38 -18.95 -18.45 -10.25
CA ASP A 38 -17.54 -18.69 -10.58
C ASP A 38 -16.66 -17.63 -9.89
N LEU A 39 -16.05 -18.00 -8.76
CA LEU A 39 -15.30 -17.08 -7.89
C LEU A 39 -13.80 -17.23 -8.11
N TRP A 40 -13.14 -16.08 -8.28
CA TRP A 40 -11.69 -15.97 -8.44
C TRP A 40 -11.11 -15.00 -7.42
N VAL A 41 -9.86 -15.19 -7.07
CA VAL A 41 -9.11 -14.29 -6.19
C VAL A 41 -7.82 -13.81 -6.86
N LYS A 42 -7.58 -12.51 -6.80
CA LYS A 42 -6.28 -11.90 -7.09
C LYS A 42 -5.46 -11.93 -5.82
N ARG A 43 -4.35 -12.65 -5.80
CA ARG A 43 -3.54 -12.95 -4.61
C ARG A 43 -2.62 -11.78 -4.24
N ASP A 44 -3.21 -10.64 -3.90
CA ASP A 44 -2.43 -9.46 -3.46
C ASP A 44 -1.69 -9.68 -2.12
N ASP A 45 -2.04 -10.71 -1.36
CA ASP A 45 -1.26 -11.21 -0.23
C ASP A 45 0.14 -11.68 -0.64
N LEU A 46 0.35 -12.02 -1.91
CA LEU A 46 1.63 -12.42 -2.50
C LEU A 46 2.32 -11.30 -3.29
N SER A 47 1.94 -10.05 -3.07
CA SER A 47 2.45 -8.90 -3.85
C SER A 47 3.94 -8.61 -3.65
N ALA A 48 4.54 -9.10 -2.57
CA ALA A 48 5.98 -9.00 -2.32
C ALA A 48 6.44 -10.06 -1.29
N ASP A 49 7.68 -10.53 -1.41
CA ASP A 49 8.23 -11.59 -0.57
C ASP A 49 8.36 -11.20 0.91
N LEU A 50 8.71 -9.93 1.19
CA LEU A 50 8.92 -9.47 2.57
C LEU A 50 7.61 -9.32 3.33
N TYR A 51 6.58 -8.78 2.68
CA TYR A 51 5.27 -8.54 3.26
C TYR A 51 4.28 -8.19 2.15
N GLY A 52 3.25 -9.00 1.99
CA GLY A 52 2.25 -8.81 0.94
C GLY A 52 1.10 -7.90 1.34
N GLY A 53 0.16 -7.76 0.43
CA GLY A 53 -1.08 -7.03 0.63
C GLY A 53 -1.18 -5.70 -0.11
N ASN A 54 -2.37 -5.15 -0.07
CA ASN A 54 -2.74 -3.96 -0.86
C ASN A 54 -1.92 -2.69 -0.55
N LYS A 55 -1.25 -2.64 0.58
CA LYS A 55 -0.46 -1.45 0.96
C LYS A 55 0.85 -1.36 0.20
N VAL A 56 1.43 -2.49 -0.15
CA VAL A 56 2.71 -2.57 -0.86
C VAL A 56 2.65 -1.88 -2.22
N ARG A 57 1.58 -2.13 -2.99
CA ARG A 57 1.34 -1.47 -4.29
C ARG A 57 1.31 0.06 -4.19
N LYS A 58 0.76 0.59 -3.10
CA LYS A 58 0.74 2.04 -2.85
C LYS A 58 2.10 2.57 -2.41
N LEU A 59 2.79 1.81 -1.56
CA LEU A 59 4.11 2.18 -1.04
C LEU A 59 5.18 2.21 -2.13
N GLU A 60 5.07 1.38 -3.13
CA GLU A 60 5.96 1.39 -4.30
C GLU A 60 6.10 2.80 -4.89
N ARG A 61 4.98 3.50 -5.05
CA ARG A 61 4.93 4.86 -5.57
C ARG A 61 5.37 5.91 -4.55
N LEU A 62 4.91 5.77 -3.32
CA LEU A 62 5.17 6.75 -2.26
C LEU A 62 6.63 6.73 -1.78
N ILE A 63 7.25 5.55 -1.68
CA ILE A 63 8.68 5.42 -1.37
C ILE A 63 9.52 5.92 -2.55
N GLY A 64 9.10 5.64 -3.78
CA GLY A 64 9.75 6.20 -4.95
C GLY A 64 9.74 7.74 -4.97
N ASP A 65 8.63 8.33 -4.56
CA ASP A 65 8.50 9.78 -4.47
C ASP A 65 9.32 10.38 -3.32
N ALA A 66 9.35 9.72 -2.16
CA ALA A 66 10.21 10.12 -1.05
C ALA A 66 11.69 10.13 -1.44
N ARG A 67 12.14 9.13 -2.19
CA ARG A 67 13.51 9.07 -2.73
C ARG A 67 13.79 10.19 -3.72
N ARG A 68 12.87 10.43 -4.64
CA ARG A 68 13.00 11.51 -5.63
C ARG A 68 13.12 12.89 -4.99
N GLN A 69 12.51 13.06 -3.79
CA GLN A 69 12.58 14.29 -3.00
C GLN A 69 13.76 14.30 -2.02
N ASP A 70 14.68 13.35 -2.10
CA ASP A 70 15.83 13.20 -1.18
C ASP A 70 15.43 13.19 0.31
N CYS A 71 14.24 12.68 0.62
CA CYS A 71 13.80 12.52 1.99
C CYS A 71 14.60 11.40 2.68
N ASP A 72 14.76 11.50 4.00
CA ASP A 72 15.51 10.54 4.83
C ASP A 72 14.65 9.89 5.92
N VAL A 73 13.44 10.42 6.15
CA VAL A 73 12.50 9.91 7.14
C VAL A 73 11.14 9.71 6.50
N LEU A 74 10.50 8.55 6.70
CA LEU A 74 9.10 8.33 6.40
C LEU A 74 8.27 8.51 7.68
N VAL A 75 7.21 9.29 7.59
CA VAL A 75 6.29 9.51 8.71
C VAL A 75 4.88 9.10 8.30
N THR A 76 4.25 8.20 9.04
CA THR A 76 2.87 7.81 8.80
C THR A 76 2.06 7.66 10.08
N THR A 77 0.76 7.46 9.94
CA THR A 77 -0.18 7.31 11.05
C THR A 77 -0.98 6.02 10.93
N GLY A 78 -1.33 5.45 12.07
CA GLY A 78 -2.14 4.23 12.11
C GLY A 78 -2.67 3.92 13.52
N ALA A 79 -3.17 2.72 13.70
CA ALA A 79 -3.40 2.09 15.00
C ALA A 79 -2.32 1.03 15.26
N TYR A 80 -2.19 0.53 16.47
CA TYR A 80 -1.14 -0.42 16.86
C TYR A 80 -1.05 -1.67 15.96
N GLY A 81 -2.20 -2.20 15.52
CA GLY A 81 -2.25 -3.36 14.61
C GLY A 81 -2.31 -3.00 13.11
N SER A 82 -1.92 -1.79 12.72
CA SER A 82 -2.06 -1.31 11.34
C SER A 82 -1.13 -2.02 10.37
N HIS A 83 -1.67 -2.80 9.45
CA HIS A 83 -0.92 -3.36 8.31
C HIS A 83 -0.24 -2.30 7.43
N HIS A 84 -0.83 -1.09 7.36
CA HIS A 84 -0.22 0.01 6.63
C HIS A 84 1.04 0.51 7.33
N SER A 85 1.01 0.67 8.64
CA SER A 85 2.17 1.09 9.43
C SER A 85 3.28 0.06 9.33
N LEU A 86 2.97 -1.22 9.51
CA LEU A 86 3.92 -2.32 9.40
C LEU A 86 4.55 -2.40 7.99
N ALA A 87 3.74 -2.36 6.93
CA ALA A 87 4.28 -2.33 5.58
C ALA A 87 5.20 -1.12 5.36
N THR A 88 4.82 0.06 5.88
CA THR A 88 5.66 1.27 5.78
C THR A 88 6.98 1.09 6.55
N ALA A 89 6.94 0.49 7.74
CA ALA A 89 8.14 0.21 8.52
C ALA A 89 9.09 -0.75 7.78
N LEU A 90 8.59 -1.90 7.34
CA LEU A 90 9.35 -2.92 6.65
C LEU A 90 10.01 -2.38 5.37
N PHE A 91 9.22 -1.82 4.48
CA PHE A 91 9.74 -1.34 3.19
C PHE A 91 10.51 -0.02 3.31
N GLY A 92 10.13 0.86 4.23
CA GLY A 92 10.89 2.08 4.51
C GLY A 92 12.30 1.76 5.00
N ARG A 93 12.43 0.87 5.99
CA ARG A 93 13.73 0.43 6.50
C ARG A 93 14.55 -0.32 5.43
N LYS A 94 13.93 -1.20 4.65
CA LYS A 94 14.59 -1.90 3.52
C LYS A 94 15.18 -0.91 2.51
N TRP A 95 14.55 0.24 2.32
CA TRP A 95 14.99 1.28 1.38
C TRP A 95 15.83 2.38 2.03
N GLY A 96 16.29 2.19 3.27
CA GLY A 96 17.25 3.05 3.95
C GLY A 96 16.67 4.29 4.62
N PHE A 97 15.34 4.36 4.78
CA PHE A 97 14.71 5.43 5.53
C PHE A 97 14.66 5.15 7.02
N ASP A 98 14.74 6.18 7.84
CA ASP A 98 14.18 6.10 9.17
C ASP A 98 12.65 6.16 9.08
N VAL A 99 11.97 5.42 9.94
CA VAL A 99 10.50 5.33 9.89
C VAL A 99 9.91 5.68 11.23
N HIS A 100 9.05 6.70 11.24
CA HIS A 100 8.33 7.17 12.41
C HIS A 100 6.84 6.86 12.26
N LEU A 101 6.29 6.13 13.20
CA LEU A 101 4.91 5.69 13.24
C LEU A 101 4.16 6.40 14.37
N LEU A 102 3.21 7.26 14.05
CA LEU A 102 2.32 7.86 15.04
C LEU A 102 1.08 6.98 15.16
N LEU A 103 1.01 6.20 16.24
CA LEU A 103 0.00 5.15 16.40
C LEU A 103 -0.97 5.48 17.54
N VAL A 104 -2.27 5.26 17.26
CA VAL A 104 -3.31 5.32 18.30
C VAL A 104 -3.53 3.94 18.91
N PRO A 105 -3.82 3.85 20.21
CA PRO A 105 -4.20 2.60 20.86
C PRO A 105 -5.45 1.99 20.25
N GLN A 106 -5.50 0.66 20.23
CA GLN A 106 -6.68 -0.13 19.92
C GLN A 106 -6.72 -1.33 20.86
N PRO A 107 -7.85 -2.07 20.97
CA PRO A 107 -7.93 -3.29 21.75
C PRO A 107 -6.82 -4.27 21.34
N ILE A 108 -6.09 -4.79 22.31
CA ILE A 108 -4.97 -5.69 22.08
C ILE A 108 -5.52 -7.08 21.73
N THR A 109 -5.20 -7.55 20.57
CA THR A 109 -5.38 -8.92 20.10
C THR A 109 -4.01 -9.49 19.74
N HIS A 110 -3.90 -10.80 19.56
CA HIS A 110 -2.66 -11.44 19.11
C HIS A 110 -2.06 -10.76 17.86
N HIS A 111 -2.89 -10.52 16.87
CA HIS A 111 -2.49 -9.82 15.64
C HIS A 111 -1.96 -8.37 15.87
N VAL A 112 -2.60 -7.62 16.79
CA VAL A 112 -2.14 -6.27 17.13
C VAL A 112 -0.77 -6.31 17.80
N GLU A 113 -0.57 -7.28 18.69
CA GLU A 113 0.69 -7.48 19.37
C GLU A 113 1.81 -7.89 18.41
N GLU A 114 1.53 -8.82 17.48
CA GLU A 114 2.49 -9.24 16.44
C GLU A 114 2.92 -8.07 15.57
N ASN A 115 1.97 -7.28 15.07
CA ASN A 115 2.30 -6.14 14.21
C ASN A 115 3.11 -5.09 14.97
N LEU A 116 2.76 -4.77 16.20
CA LEU A 116 3.51 -3.78 17.00
C LEU A 116 4.92 -4.28 17.32
N ARG A 117 5.06 -5.56 17.65
CA ARG A 117 6.39 -6.17 17.86
C ARG A 117 7.24 -6.13 16.59
N ALA A 118 6.62 -6.40 15.43
CA ALA A 118 7.31 -6.33 14.15
C ALA A 118 7.74 -4.90 13.81
N ASP A 119 6.88 -3.89 14.04
CA ASP A 119 7.23 -2.48 13.87
C ASP A 119 8.48 -2.09 14.68
N LEU A 120 8.53 -2.51 15.94
CA LEU A 120 9.68 -2.26 16.81
C LEU A 120 10.92 -3.06 16.39
N ALA A 121 10.75 -4.32 16.01
CA ALA A 121 11.86 -5.22 15.64
C ALA A 121 12.59 -4.75 14.37
N VAL A 122 11.89 -4.13 13.43
CA VAL A 122 12.52 -3.56 12.22
C VAL A 122 13.13 -2.18 12.46
N GLY A 123 13.07 -1.68 13.70
CA GLY A 123 13.66 -0.40 14.09
C GLY A 123 12.84 0.82 13.68
N ALA A 124 11.52 0.70 13.60
CA ALA A 124 10.65 1.87 13.46
C ALA A 124 10.51 2.60 14.81
N GLU A 125 10.51 3.92 14.77
CA GLU A 125 10.22 4.75 15.94
C GLU A 125 8.70 4.88 16.13
N VAL A 126 8.18 4.26 17.18
CA VAL A 126 6.74 4.28 17.49
C VAL A 126 6.44 5.41 18.48
N HIS A 127 5.58 6.33 18.08
CA HIS A 127 5.08 7.45 18.87
C HIS A 127 3.61 7.22 19.19
N GLN A 128 3.30 7.00 20.45
CA GLN A 128 1.93 6.82 20.90
C GLN A 128 1.16 8.14 20.85
N VAL A 129 -0.02 8.11 20.24
CA VAL A 129 -0.98 9.21 20.22
C VAL A 129 -2.22 8.82 21.03
N ALA A 130 -2.49 9.49 22.12
CA ALA A 130 -3.52 9.08 23.08
C ALA A 130 -4.94 8.98 22.50
N ARG A 131 -5.27 9.79 21.50
CA ARG A 131 -6.59 9.80 20.86
C ARG A 131 -6.48 10.13 19.37
N PRO A 132 -7.33 9.55 18.51
CA PRO A 132 -7.32 9.85 17.05
C PRO A 132 -7.46 11.35 16.73
N ALA A 133 -8.24 12.09 17.51
CA ALA A 133 -8.42 13.53 17.33
C ALA A 133 -7.13 14.36 17.47
N LEU A 134 -6.11 13.85 18.17
CA LEU A 134 -4.82 14.51 18.34
C LEU A 134 -3.83 14.22 17.20
N LEU A 135 -4.11 13.20 16.37
CA LEU A 135 -3.20 12.78 15.28
C LEU A 135 -2.78 13.93 14.36
N PRO A 136 -3.68 14.81 13.86
CA PRO A 136 -3.27 15.88 12.95
C PRO A 136 -2.28 16.86 13.58
N ALA A 137 -2.54 17.27 14.83
CA ALA A 137 -1.68 18.21 15.55
C ALA A 137 -0.34 17.58 15.90
N GLN A 138 -0.34 16.36 16.46
CA GLN A 138 0.90 15.66 16.82
C GLN A 138 1.74 15.32 15.57
N LEU A 139 1.12 14.92 14.46
CA LEU A 139 1.80 14.69 13.20
C LEU A 139 2.48 15.98 12.70
N ALA A 140 1.77 17.10 12.71
CA ALA A 140 2.33 18.40 12.29
C ALA A 140 3.51 18.82 13.17
N THR A 141 3.37 18.72 14.49
CA THR A 141 4.43 19.02 15.45
C THR A 141 5.63 18.10 15.29
N HIS A 142 5.40 16.79 15.10
CA HIS A 142 6.45 15.82 14.91
C HIS A 142 7.27 16.10 13.64
N ILE A 143 6.58 16.34 12.50
CA ILE A 143 7.22 16.71 11.24
C ILE A 143 8.01 18.02 11.38
N ALA A 144 7.45 19.04 12.05
CA ALA A 144 8.15 20.29 12.30
C ALA A 144 9.42 20.07 13.15
N GLY A 145 9.32 19.25 14.20
CA GLY A 145 10.46 18.89 15.05
C GLY A 145 11.58 18.16 14.28
N LEU A 146 11.23 17.27 13.36
CA LEU A 146 12.20 16.60 12.47
C LEU A 146 12.90 17.63 11.56
N LYS A 147 12.15 18.53 10.94
CA LYS A 147 12.71 19.59 10.07
C LYS A 147 13.65 20.51 10.83
N LEU A 148 13.31 20.91 12.06
CA LEU A 148 14.18 21.74 12.92
C LEU A 148 15.50 21.05 13.28
N ARG A 149 15.54 19.71 13.25
CA ARG A 149 16.75 18.90 13.43
C ARG A 149 17.50 18.63 12.12
N GLY A 150 17.14 19.30 11.02
CA GLY A 150 17.77 19.14 9.71
C GLY A 150 17.35 17.87 8.95
N ARG A 151 16.32 17.14 9.43
CA ARG A 151 15.82 15.96 8.73
C ARG A 151 14.86 16.35 7.60
N ARG A 152 14.68 15.47 6.66
CA ARG A 152 13.79 15.65 5.48
C ARG A 152 12.66 14.62 5.50
N PRO A 153 11.63 14.85 6.34
CA PRO A 153 10.53 13.90 6.48
C PRO A 153 9.61 13.91 5.26
N TYR A 154 9.25 12.72 4.77
CA TYR A 154 8.18 12.48 3.82
C TYR A 154 6.95 11.95 4.55
N ARG A 155 5.83 12.64 4.40
CA ARG A 155 4.56 12.20 4.97
C ARG A 155 3.89 11.20 4.05
N ILE A 156 3.76 9.95 4.49
CA ILE A 156 2.90 8.96 3.86
C ILE A 156 1.48 9.12 4.41
N PRO A 157 0.47 9.40 3.56
CA PRO A 157 -0.91 9.53 4.02
C PRO A 157 -1.42 8.25 4.67
N HIS A 158 -2.41 8.38 5.56
CA HIS A 158 -3.04 7.24 6.23
C HIS A 158 -3.51 6.18 5.20
N GLY A 159 -3.12 4.93 5.41
CA GLY A 159 -3.40 3.83 4.47
C GLY A 159 -2.73 3.96 3.10
N GLY A 160 -1.77 4.88 2.91
CA GLY A 160 -1.13 5.16 1.63
C GLY A 160 -2.07 5.82 0.60
N SER A 161 -3.22 6.36 1.06
CA SER A 161 -4.25 6.86 0.15
C SER A 161 -4.01 8.29 -0.26
N SER A 162 -3.55 8.45 -1.48
CA SER A 162 -3.34 9.69 -2.23
C SER A 162 -3.47 9.39 -3.72
N PRO A 163 -3.59 10.39 -4.59
CA PRO A 163 -3.56 10.17 -6.03
C PRO A 163 -2.35 9.33 -6.48
N LEU A 164 -1.15 9.67 -5.98
CA LEU A 164 0.06 8.93 -6.31
C LEU A 164 0.03 7.49 -5.77
N GLY A 165 -0.40 7.27 -4.53
CA GLY A 165 -0.55 5.92 -3.98
C GLY A 165 -1.58 5.09 -4.73
N ALA A 166 -2.67 5.70 -5.22
CA ALA A 166 -3.68 5.01 -6.01
C ALA A 166 -3.15 4.52 -7.37
N VAL A 167 -2.11 5.15 -7.93
CA VAL A 167 -1.44 4.70 -9.17
C VAL A 167 -0.93 3.24 -9.04
N GLY A 168 -0.52 2.81 -7.84
CA GLY A 168 -0.16 1.40 -7.62
C GLY A 168 -1.32 0.43 -7.90
N TYR A 169 -2.57 0.89 -7.76
CA TYR A 169 -3.75 0.09 -8.12
C TYR A 169 -4.22 0.32 -9.57
N VAL A 170 -3.81 1.39 -10.22
CA VAL A 170 -3.91 1.50 -11.68
C VAL A 170 -3.04 0.42 -12.34
N GLU A 171 -1.81 0.22 -11.83
CA GLU A 171 -0.94 -0.89 -12.25
C GLU A 171 -1.59 -2.25 -12.02
N ALA A 172 -2.22 -2.48 -10.85
CA ALA A 172 -2.92 -3.73 -10.56
C ALA A 172 -4.10 -3.99 -11.51
N GLY A 173 -4.82 -2.95 -11.92
CA GLY A 173 -5.87 -3.05 -12.93
C GLY A 173 -5.33 -3.44 -14.30
N LEU A 174 -4.24 -2.83 -14.73
CA LEU A 174 -3.56 -3.18 -15.98
C LEU A 174 -2.97 -4.60 -15.93
N GLU A 175 -2.42 -5.01 -14.79
CA GLU A 175 -1.92 -6.36 -14.54
C GLU A 175 -3.04 -7.39 -14.67
N LEU A 176 -4.19 -7.13 -14.04
CA LEU A 176 -5.37 -8.00 -14.10
C LEU A 176 -5.91 -8.11 -15.53
N ALA A 177 -6.02 -7.00 -16.26
CA ALA A 177 -6.42 -7.00 -17.65
C ALA A 177 -5.47 -7.86 -18.52
N GLY A 178 -4.16 -7.72 -18.32
CA GLY A 178 -3.18 -8.55 -19.01
C GLY A 178 -3.32 -10.04 -18.69
N GLN A 179 -3.72 -10.41 -17.47
CA GLN A 179 -3.98 -11.80 -17.08
C GLN A 179 -5.25 -12.35 -17.75
N ILE A 180 -6.28 -11.55 -17.89
CA ILE A 180 -7.50 -11.90 -18.66
C ILE A 180 -7.14 -12.12 -20.14
N ASP A 181 -6.38 -11.21 -20.74
CA ASP A 181 -5.93 -11.31 -22.14
C ASP A 181 -5.09 -12.56 -22.39
N ARG A 182 -4.30 -13.02 -21.40
CA ARG A 182 -3.53 -14.26 -21.47
C ARG A 182 -4.34 -15.53 -21.18
N GLY A 183 -5.64 -15.38 -20.84
CA GLY A 183 -6.53 -16.49 -20.52
C GLY A 183 -6.25 -17.13 -19.15
N GLU A 184 -5.58 -16.43 -18.23
CA GLU A 184 -5.30 -16.92 -16.86
C GLU A 184 -6.57 -16.94 -15.99
N MET A 185 -7.56 -16.12 -16.32
CA MET A 185 -8.90 -16.12 -15.77
C MET A 185 -9.92 -15.58 -16.79
N PRO A 186 -11.21 -15.91 -16.66
CA PRO A 186 -12.24 -15.30 -17.49
C PRO A 186 -12.42 -13.81 -17.11
N GLU A 187 -12.96 -13.03 -18.03
CA GLU A 187 -13.37 -11.66 -17.75
C GLU A 187 -14.44 -11.63 -16.63
N PRO A 188 -14.20 -10.92 -15.53
CA PRO A 188 -15.14 -10.92 -14.41
C PRO A 188 -16.33 -10.00 -14.68
N THR A 189 -17.54 -10.42 -14.32
CA THR A 189 -18.73 -9.58 -14.35
C THR A 189 -18.78 -8.58 -13.19
N ALA A 190 -18.05 -8.86 -12.10
CA ALA A 190 -17.94 -8.00 -10.92
C ALA A 190 -16.62 -8.22 -10.20
N ILE A 191 -16.07 -7.15 -9.62
CA ILE A 191 -14.87 -7.19 -8.80
C ILE A 191 -15.21 -6.67 -7.41
N HIS A 192 -15.02 -7.52 -6.41
CA HIS A 192 -15.23 -7.18 -5.00
C HIS A 192 -13.91 -6.75 -4.35
N VAL A 193 -13.90 -5.57 -3.74
CA VAL A 193 -12.73 -5.03 -3.05
C VAL A 193 -13.14 -4.36 -1.74
N ALA A 194 -12.34 -4.53 -0.70
CA ALA A 194 -12.57 -3.85 0.57
C ALA A 194 -12.48 -2.33 0.40
N LEU A 195 -13.54 -1.61 0.73
CA LEU A 195 -13.64 -0.17 0.61
C LEU A 195 -13.40 0.50 1.98
N GLY A 196 -12.16 0.92 2.22
CA GLY A 196 -11.81 1.80 3.35
C GLY A 196 -11.69 3.25 2.85
N SER A 197 -10.46 3.71 2.63
CA SER A 197 -10.18 5.08 2.12
C SER A 197 -10.42 5.28 0.61
N GLY A 198 -10.91 4.30 -0.11
CA GLY A 198 -11.27 4.38 -1.52
C GLY A 198 -10.11 4.25 -2.53
N GLY A 199 -8.86 4.50 -2.15
CA GLY A 199 -7.74 4.56 -3.08
C GLY A 199 -7.44 3.24 -3.82
N THR A 200 -7.79 2.08 -3.27
CA THR A 200 -7.68 0.78 -3.94
C THR A 200 -8.74 0.66 -5.04
N ALA A 201 -10.00 0.90 -4.70
CA ALA A 201 -11.11 0.81 -5.64
C ALA A 201 -10.97 1.82 -6.79
N ALA A 202 -10.64 3.08 -6.46
CA ALA A 202 -10.44 4.12 -7.46
C ALA A 202 -9.30 3.79 -8.44
N GLY A 203 -8.14 3.35 -7.92
CA GLY A 203 -7.01 2.97 -8.77
C GLY A 203 -7.35 1.78 -9.67
N LEU A 204 -7.98 0.75 -9.10
CA LEU A 204 -8.40 -0.44 -9.86
C LEU A 204 -9.39 -0.08 -10.98
N ALA A 205 -10.43 0.70 -10.68
CA ALA A 205 -11.41 1.15 -11.68
C ALA A 205 -10.75 1.93 -12.83
N VAL A 206 -9.80 2.83 -12.50
CA VAL A 206 -9.06 3.59 -13.54
C VAL A 206 -8.18 2.65 -14.37
N GLY A 207 -7.49 1.69 -13.74
CA GLY A 207 -6.62 0.75 -14.44
C GLY A 207 -7.39 -0.16 -15.41
N LEU A 208 -8.54 -0.70 -14.97
CA LEU A 208 -9.42 -1.53 -15.79
C LEU A 208 -10.01 -0.72 -16.94
N ALA A 209 -10.58 0.45 -16.68
CA ALA A 209 -11.09 1.33 -17.72
C ALA A 209 -10.01 1.74 -18.75
N ALA A 210 -8.77 1.99 -18.29
CA ALA A 210 -7.65 2.26 -19.18
C ALA A 210 -7.25 1.05 -20.04
N ALA A 211 -7.56 -0.17 -19.60
CA ALA A 211 -7.38 -1.40 -20.37
C ALA A 211 -8.53 -1.69 -21.32
N GLY A 212 -9.71 -1.08 -21.11
CA GLY A 212 -10.91 -1.30 -21.93
C GLY A 212 -11.92 -2.29 -21.31
N LEU A 213 -11.79 -2.54 -20.00
CA LEU A 213 -12.67 -3.38 -19.19
C LEU A 213 -13.60 -2.55 -18.31
#